data_e8d30ed167475ea5fe522235ee5fdc21
#
_entry.id   e8d30ed167475ea5fe522235ee5fdc21
#
_cell.length_a   1.000
_cell.length_b   1.000
_cell.length_c   1.000
_cell.angle_alpha   90.00
_cell.angle_beta   90.00
_cell.angle_gamma   90.00
#
_symmetry.space_group_name_H-M   'P 1'
#
loop_
_entity.id
_entity.type
_entity.pdbx_description
1 polymer ?
#
loop_
_entity_poly.entity_id
_entity_poly.type
_entity_poly.pdbx_seq_one_letter_code
_entity_poly.pdbx_strand_id
1 'polypeptide(L)'
;MRRFTPIILLLAVLSISLCRCEREDDVMEIFTGKTWKMSYIFPDGQPSTPIDFWEGLEDPEEAYKASNELAKDKSNYNLLFKGGLLNTGKMGGTFEGRAVNATVEGYWTADGDSRALQFSDVKWKGTDSDVLAKAFIRGLSANVYKYAGDNSNLYIHFKDGQLTRVIALVPKK
;
A
#
# COMPACT_ATOMS: atom_id res chain seq x y z
N MET A 1 52.01 17.12 -7.50
CA MET A 1 50.76 16.46 -7.84
C MET A 1 50.06 15.88 -6.59
N ARG A 2 49.77 16.67 -5.54
CA ARG A 2 49.24 16.12 -4.25
C ARG A 2 48.08 16.92 -3.63
N ARG A 3 47.38 17.76 -4.40
CA ARG A 3 46.31 18.64 -3.86
C ARG A 3 44.90 18.39 -4.42
N PHE A 4 44.72 17.41 -5.31
CA PHE A 4 43.41 17.13 -5.92
C PHE A 4 42.59 16.04 -5.20
N THR A 5 43.25 15.19 -4.39
CA THR A 5 42.62 14.06 -3.70
C THR A 5 41.49 14.47 -2.72
N PRO A 6 41.64 15.53 -1.90
CA PRO A 6 40.57 15.88 -0.94
C PRO A 6 39.31 16.48 -1.62
N ILE A 7 39.49 17.16 -2.77
CA ILE A 7 38.36 17.76 -3.50
C ILE A 7 37.51 16.68 -4.16
N ILE A 8 38.14 15.63 -4.72
CA ILE A 8 37.44 14.49 -5.33
C ILE A 8 36.66 13.71 -4.27
N LEU A 9 37.22 13.53 -3.08
CA LEU A 9 36.54 12.84 -1.98
C LEU A 9 35.36 13.63 -1.46
N LEU A 10 35.49 14.96 -1.38
CA LEU A 10 34.40 15.84 -0.95
C LEU A 10 33.24 15.85 -1.95
N LEU A 11 33.53 15.88 -3.26
CA LEU A 11 32.52 15.78 -4.32
C LEU A 11 31.80 14.42 -4.34
N ALA A 12 32.50 13.32 -4.05
CA ALA A 12 31.90 11.98 -3.96
C ALA A 12 30.94 11.85 -2.77
N VAL A 13 31.27 12.44 -1.63
CA VAL A 13 30.38 12.45 -0.45
C VAL A 13 29.15 13.32 -0.68
N LEU A 14 29.29 14.46 -1.39
CA LEU A 14 28.18 15.34 -1.71
C LEU A 14 27.18 14.68 -2.69
N SER A 15 27.67 13.89 -3.66
CA SER A 15 26.80 13.19 -4.63
C SER A 15 25.99 12.06 -3.99
N ILE A 16 26.49 11.40 -2.95
CA ILE A 16 25.74 10.35 -2.24
C ILE A 16 24.61 10.96 -1.40
N SER A 17 24.78 12.16 -0.88
CA SER A 17 23.74 12.85 -0.09
C SER A 17 22.57 13.34 -0.96
N LEU A 18 22.81 13.70 -2.22
CA LEU A 18 21.77 14.15 -3.15
C LEU A 18 20.85 13.01 -3.62
N CYS A 19 21.39 11.79 -3.79
CA CYS A 19 20.58 10.61 -4.18
C CYS A 19 19.59 10.15 -3.08
N ARG A 20 19.84 10.45 -1.82
CA ARG A 20 18.91 10.09 -0.73
C ARG A 20 17.67 10.98 -0.68
N CYS A 21 17.83 12.26 -1.00
CA CYS A 21 16.71 13.22 -0.96
C CYS A 21 15.64 12.90 -2.00
N GLU A 22 16.01 12.50 -3.21
CA GLU A 22 15.08 12.14 -4.28
C GLU A 22 14.18 10.93 -3.92
N ARG A 23 14.72 9.93 -3.20
CA ARG A 23 13.96 8.72 -2.85
C ARG A 23 12.97 8.92 -1.70
N GLU A 24 13.25 9.82 -0.78
CA GLU A 24 12.33 10.17 0.30
C GLU A 24 11.16 10.98 -0.23
N ASP A 25 11.41 11.90 -1.16
CA ASP A 25 10.37 12.67 -1.86
C ASP A 25 9.46 11.75 -2.67
N ASP A 26 10.01 10.72 -3.35
CA ASP A 26 9.25 9.71 -4.06
C ASP A 26 8.26 8.95 -3.14
N VAL A 27 8.68 8.56 -1.93
CA VAL A 27 7.79 7.87 -0.98
C VAL A 27 6.64 8.77 -0.55
N MET A 28 6.90 10.03 -0.26
CA MET A 28 5.86 11.00 0.07
C MET A 28 4.87 11.19 -1.07
N GLU A 29 5.35 11.35 -2.29
CA GLU A 29 4.52 11.53 -3.48
C GLU A 29 3.65 10.30 -3.74
N ILE A 30 4.21 9.08 -3.53
CA ILE A 30 3.46 7.84 -3.66
C ILE A 30 2.33 7.78 -2.63
N PHE A 31 2.63 7.94 -1.35
CA PHE A 31 1.67 7.62 -0.30
C PHE A 31 0.69 8.76 0.00
N THR A 32 1.13 10.02 -0.01
CA THR A 32 0.34 11.15 0.51
C THR A 32 -0.30 12.01 -0.58
N GLY A 33 -1.13 12.97 -0.18
CA GLY A 33 -1.73 13.97 -1.08
C GLY A 33 -2.89 13.45 -1.95
N LYS A 34 -3.25 12.17 -1.85
CA LYS A 34 -4.33 11.56 -2.63
C LYS A 34 -5.03 10.45 -1.85
N THR A 35 -6.23 10.11 -2.30
CA THR A 35 -6.93 8.91 -1.86
C THR A 35 -6.66 7.79 -2.89
N TRP A 36 -6.26 6.64 -2.41
CA TRP A 36 -6.10 5.44 -3.20
C TRP A 36 -7.41 4.65 -3.25
N LYS A 37 -7.74 4.11 -4.40
CA LYS A 37 -8.89 3.26 -4.65
C LYS A 37 -8.40 1.87 -5.04
N MET A 38 -8.86 0.83 -4.37
CA MET A 38 -8.53 -0.54 -4.76
C MET A 38 -9.08 -0.86 -6.15
N SER A 39 -8.24 -1.43 -6.99
CA SER A 39 -8.62 -2.01 -8.27
C SER A 39 -8.96 -3.48 -8.12
N TYR A 40 -8.07 -4.27 -7.49
CA TYR A 40 -8.24 -5.70 -7.26
C TYR A 40 -7.22 -6.24 -6.26
N ILE A 41 -7.39 -7.50 -5.86
CA ILE A 41 -6.43 -8.26 -5.04
C ILE A 41 -6.03 -9.51 -5.83
N PHE A 42 -4.74 -9.82 -5.85
CA PHE A 42 -4.19 -10.96 -6.61
C PHE A 42 -3.07 -11.68 -5.84
N PRO A 43 -2.73 -12.94 -6.19
CA PRO A 43 -1.57 -13.64 -5.63
C PRO A 43 -0.28 -12.94 -6.03
N ASP A 44 0.68 -12.83 -5.10
CA ASP A 44 1.98 -12.19 -5.38
C ASP A 44 2.72 -12.93 -6.51
N GLY A 45 3.28 -12.15 -7.44
CA GLY A 45 3.92 -12.68 -8.66
C GLY A 45 2.97 -13.15 -9.77
N GLN A 46 1.64 -13.08 -9.57
CA GLN A 46 0.64 -13.55 -10.53
C GLN A 46 -0.47 -12.51 -10.78
N PRO A 47 -0.17 -11.32 -11.30
CA PRO A 47 -1.14 -10.21 -11.38
C PRO A 47 -2.32 -10.49 -12.32
N SER A 48 -2.20 -11.47 -13.22
CA SER A 48 -3.27 -11.86 -14.14
C SER A 48 -4.15 -13.01 -13.60
N THR A 49 -3.83 -13.53 -12.43
CA THR A 49 -4.59 -14.64 -11.82
C THR A 49 -5.58 -14.06 -10.81
N PRO A 50 -6.89 -14.12 -11.07
CA PRO A 50 -7.89 -13.74 -10.07
C PRO A 50 -7.78 -14.64 -8.85
N ILE A 51 -7.96 -14.07 -7.65
CA ILE A 51 -8.22 -14.90 -6.47
C ILE A 51 -9.71 -15.18 -6.48
N ASP A 52 -10.07 -16.44 -6.39
CA ASP A 52 -11.45 -16.82 -6.24
C ASP A 52 -11.88 -16.72 -4.77
N PHE A 53 -12.30 -15.51 -4.39
CA PHE A 53 -12.86 -15.27 -3.05
C PHE A 53 -14.27 -15.83 -2.87
N TRP A 54 -14.91 -16.22 -3.96
CA TRP A 54 -16.32 -16.64 -4.00
C TRP A 54 -16.47 -18.14 -4.09
N GLU A 55 -15.37 -18.88 -4.30
CA GLU A 55 -15.37 -20.35 -4.30
C GLU A 55 -15.93 -20.90 -2.97
N GLY A 56 -16.86 -21.83 -3.05
CA GLY A 56 -17.51 -22.44 -1.89
C GLY A 56 -18.70 -21.67 -1.31
N LEU A 57 -19.07 -20.52 -1.90
CA LEU A 57 -20.35 -19.87 -1.59
C LEU A 57 -21.51 -20.60 -2.28
N GLU A 58 -22.73 -20.36 -1.81
CA GLU A 58 -23.95 -20.96 -2.35
C GLU A 58 -24.19 -20.56 -3.81
N ASP A 59 -23.98 -19.27 -4.12
CA ASP A 59 -24.01 -18.71 -5.49
C ASP A 59 -22.76 -17.86 -5.75
N PRO A 60 -21.66 -18.47 -6.21
CA PRO A 60 -20.39 -17.76 -6.44
C PRO A 60 -20.50 -16.69 -7.52
N GLU A 61 -21.29 -16.92 -8.58
CA GLU A 61 -21.42 -15.98 -9.70
C GLU A 61 -22.18 -14.72 -9.29
N GLU A 62 -23.29 -14.86 -8.55
CA GLU A 62 -24.05 -13.73 -8.04
C GLU A 62 -23.24 -12.95 -7.01
N ALA A 63 -22.56 -13.63 -6.10
CA ALA A 63 -21.66 -13.00 -5.13
C ALA A 63 -20.53 -12.23 -5.79
N TYR A 64 -19.92 -12.76 -6.85
CA TYR A 64 -18.91 -12.07 -7.66
C TYR A 64 -19.47 -10.79 -8.31
N LYS A 65 -20.68 -10.89 -8.91
CA LYS A 65 -21.32 -9.71 -9.52
C LYS A 65 -21.63 -8.64 -8.48
N ALA A 66 -22.16 -9.03 -7.31
CA ALA A 66 -22.46 -8.13 -6.21
C ALA A 66 -21.20 -7.42 -5.70
N SER A 67 -20.11 -8.15 -5.46
CA SER A 67 -18.83 -7.57 -5.06
C SER A 67 -18.30 -6.57 -6.08
N ASN A 68 -18.41 -6.88 -7.38
CA ASN A 68 -17.98 -5.96 -8.44
C ASN A 68 -18.82 -4.67 -8.50
N GLU A 69 -20.13 -4.76 -8.28
CA GLU A 69 -20.98 -3.54 -8.20
C GLU A 69 -20.58 -2.67 -6.99
N LEU A 70 -20.31 -3.29 -5.83
CA LEU A 70 -19.79 -2.57 -4.68
C LEU A 70 -18.42 -1.94 -4.95
N ALA A 71 -17.56 -2.60 -5.73
CA ALA A 71 -16.26 -2.08 -6.11
C ALA A 71 -16.31 -0.89 -7.07
N LYS A 72 -17.37 -0.74 -7.87
CA LYS A 72 -17.59 0.43 -8.74
C LYS A 72 -17.93 1.70 -7.96
N ASP A 73 -18.52 1.57 -6.78
CA ASP A 73 -18.84 2.73 -5.94
C ASP A 73 -17.55 3.43 -5.49
N LYS A 74 -17.45 4.71 -5.82
CA LYS A 74 -16.27 5.53 -5.50
C LYS A 74 -16.04 5.71 -4.00
N SER A 75 -17.06 5.52 -3.16
CA SER A 75 -16.93 5.62 -1.70
C SER A 75 -16.30 4.38 -1.06
N ASN A 76 -16.31 3.24 -1.75
CA ASN A 76 -15.83 1.96 -1.23
C ASN A 76 -14.36 1.70 -1.57
N TYR A 77 -13.72 0.80 -0.82
CA TYR A 77 -12.33 0.31 -1.03
C TYR A 77 -11.30 1.44 -1.19
N ASN A 78 -11.39 2.43 -0.33
CA ASN A 78 -10.50 3.59 -0.31
C ASN A 78 -9.44 3.47 0.77
N LEU A 79 -8.26 4.06 0.51
CA LEU A 79 -7.15 4.13 1.45
C LEU A 79 -6.51 5.52 1.35
N LEU A 80 -6.34 6.17 2.50
CA LEU A 80 -5.74 7.50 2.62
C LEU A 80 -4.56 7.43 3.58
N PHE A 81 -3.42 7.93 3.15
CA PHE A 81 -2.22 8.06 3.96
C PHE A 81 -1.97 9.54 4.29
N LYS A 82 -1.66 9.82 5.54
CA LYS A 82 -1.25 11.14 6.05
C LYS A 82 0.07 10.98 6.78
N GLY A 83 0.98 11.93 6.62
CA GLY A 83 2.26 11.88 7.34
C GLY A 83 3.38 12.60 6.63
N GLY A 84 4.60 12.26 7.00
CA GLY A 84 5.83 12.89 6.54
C GLY A 84 7.08 12.15 7.01
N LEU A 85 8.20 12.84 6.98
CA LEU A 85 9.48 12.34 7.48
C LEU A 85 9.42 12.22 9.01
N LEU A 86 9.72 11.03 9.51
CA LEU A 86 9.82 10.73 10.94
C LEU A 86 11.23 11.02 11.47
N ASN A 87 11.36 11.19 12.79
CA ASN A 87 12.66 11.36 13.45
C ASN A 87 13.62 10.18 13.25
N THR A 88 13.11 9.03 12.79
CA THR A 88 13.88 7.82 12.46
C THR A 88 14.50 7.86 11.06
N GLY A 89 14.24 8.89 10.27
CA GLY A 89 14.65 8.98 8.87
C GLY A 89 13.80 8.13 7.91
N LYS A 90 12.68 7.58 8.38
CA LYS A 90 11.70 6.87 7.54
C LYS A 90 10.49 7.75 7.26
N MET A 91 9.81 7.50 6.17
CA MET A 91 8.50 8.09 5.92
C MET A 91 7.42 7.34 6.69
N GLY A 92 6.42 8.06 7.20
CA GLY A 92 5.35 7.44 7.95
C GLY A 92 4.31 8.42 8.47
N GLY A 93 3.31 7.87 9.16
CA GLY A 93 2.22 8.64 9.73
C GLY A 93 1.01 7.79 10.01
N THR A 94 -0.19 8.30 9.75
CA THR A 94 -1.45 7.59 9.94
C THR A 94 -2.04 7.16 8.59
N PHE A 95 -2.80 6.07 8.59
CA PHE A 95 -3.62 5.70 7.45
C PHE A 95 -5.07 5.46 7.89
N GLU A 96 -5.97 5.70 6.97
CA GLU A 96 -7.41 5.43 7.10
C GLU A 96 -7.86 4.66 5.85
N GLY A 97 -8.57 3.57 6.04
CA GLY A 97 -9.14 2.75 4.97
C GLY A 97 -10.64 2.54 5.17
N ARG A 98 -11.36 2.41 4.07
CA ARG A 98 -12.78 2.05 4.06
C ARG A 98 -13.02 0.95 3.03
N ALA A 99 -13.65 -0.14 3.46
CA ALA A 99 -14.21 -1.14 2.54
C ALA A 99 -15.63 -0.71 2.09
N VAL A 100 -16.68 -1.42 2.42
CA VAL A 100 -18.07 -1.02 2.16
C VAL A 100 -18.68 -0.41 3.43
N ASN A 101 -18.80 -1.19 4.50
CA ASN A 101 -19.33 -0.76 5.80
C ASN A 101 -18.23 -0.67 6.86
N ALA A 102 -17.19 -1.49 6.74
CA ALA A 102 -16.06 -1.48 7.66
C ALA A 102 -15.04 -0.39 7.31
N THR A 103 -14.44 0.18 8.34
CA THR A 103 -13.31 1.11 8.26
C THR A 103 -12.12 0.57 9.04
N VAL A 104 -10.92 0.92 8.60
CA VAL A 104 -9.66 0.55 9.27
C VAL A 104 -8.80 1.79 9.42
N GLU A 105 -8.08 1.90 10.50
CA GLU A 105 -7.13 2.98 10.79
C GLU A 105 -5.89 2.43 11.49
N GLY A 106 -4.78 3.15 11.39
CA GLY A 106 -3.54 2.77 12.05
C GLY A 106 -2.40 3.69 11.67
N TYR A 107 -1.18 3.24 11.96
CA TYR A 107 0.04 3.91 11.55
C TYR A 107 0.73 3.15 10.43
N TRP A 108 1.44 3.88 9.59
CA TRP A 108 2.27 3.32 8.52
C TRP A 108 3.69 3.85 8.61
N THR A 109 4.64 3.04 8.18
CA THR A 109 6.02 3.44 7.91
C THR A 109 6.48 2.81 6.61
N ALA A 110 7.19 3.58 5.80
CA ALA A 110 7.78 3.10 4.56
C ALA A 110 9.25 3.53 4.46
N ASP A 111 10.02 2.68 3.79
CA ASP A 111 11.43 2.89 3.53
C ASP A 111 11.64 2.87 2.00
N GLY A 112 12.14 3.97 1.46
CA GLY A 112 12.30 4.14 0.01
C GLY A 112 13.36 3.23 -0.61
N ASP A 113 14.42 2.91 0.13
CA ASP A 113 15.54 2.10 -0.36
C ASP A 113 15.16 0.62 -0.44
N SER A 114 14.60 0.07 0.61
CA SER A 114 14.22 -1.34 0.69
C SER A 114 12.81 -1.63 0.15
N ARG A 115 11.99 -0.59 -0.09
CA ARG A 115 10.57 -0.71 -0.41
C ARG A 115 9.77 -1.42 0.69
N ALA A 116 10.30 -1.45 1.91
CA ALA A 116 9.56 -1.99 3.04
C ALA A 116 8.37 -1.09 3.39
N LEU A 117 7.26 -1.71 3.73
CA LEU A 117 6.05 -1.05 4.23
C LEU A 117 5.56 -1.83 5.45
N GLN A 118 5.22 -1.11 6.50
CA GLN A 118 4.69 -1.71 7.71
C GLN A 118 3.46 -0.93 8.18
N PHE A 119 2.46 -1.64 8.64
CA PHE A 119 1.31 -1.09 9.36
C PHE A 119 1.38 -1.53 10.82
N SER A 120 1.03 -0.62 11.74
CA SER A 120 1.01 -0.87 13.18
C SER A 120 -0.22 -0.26 13.83
N ASP A 121 -0.56 -0.77 15.02
CA ASP A 121 -1.73 -0.34 15.81
C ASP A 121 -3.03 -0.30 14.99
N VAL A 122 -3.20 -1.30 14.11
CA VAL A 122 -4.33 -1.37 13.20
C VAL A 122 -5.61 -1.68 13.96
N LYS A 123 -6.59 -0.83 13.82
CA LYS A 123 -7.92 -0.95 14.41
C LYS A 123 -8.98 -0.87 13.31
N TRP A 124 -10.04 -1.64 13.45
CA TRP A 124 -11.18 -1.57 12.52
C TRP A 124 -12.50 -1.43 13.27
N LYS A 125 -13.48 -0.84 12.59
CA LYS A 125 -14.86 -0.67 13.08
C LYS A 125 -15.81 -1.15 11.99
N GLY A 126 -16.95 -1.70 12.41
CA GLY A 126 -17.94 -2.25 11.49
C GLY A 126 -17.57 -3.63 10.97
N THR A 127 -18.49 -4.20 10.22
CA THR A 127 -18.34 -5.50 9.56
C THR A 127 -18.93 -5.45 8.17
N ASP A 128 -18.29 -6.12 7.24
CA ASP A 128 -18.78 -6.33 5.89
C ASP A 128 -19.33 -7.75 5.73
N SER A 129 -20.40 -7.92 5.00
CA SER A 129 -20.90 -9.24 4.57
C SER A 129 -20.16 -9.72 3.30
N ASP A 130 -19.81 -8.78 2.43
CA ASP A 130 -19.13 -9.04 1.17
C ASP A 130 -17.72 -9.62 1.38
N VAL A 131 -17.37 -10.66 0.61
CA VAL A 131 -16.11 -11.39 0.78
C VAL A 131 -14.89 -10.60 0.31
N LEU A 132 -15.04 -9.78 -0.74
CA LEU A 132 -13.97 -8.91 -1.22
C LEU A 132 -13.70 -7.79 -0.22
N ALA A 133 -14.74 -7.23 0.38
CA ALA A 133 -14.62 -6.21 1.41
C ALA A 133 -13.91 -6.76 2.66
N LYS A 134 -14.26 -7.99 3.09
CA LYS A 134 -13.54 -8.70 4.16
C LYS A 134 -12.08 -8.91 3.80
N ALA A 135 -11.78 -9.33 2.57
CA ALA A 135 -10.42 -9.57 2.10
C ALA A 135 -9.60 -8.28 2.08
N PHE A 136 -10.18 -7.15 1.68
CA PHE A 136 -9.53 -5.84 1.71
C PHE A 136 -9.14 -5.42 3.13
N ILE A 137 -10.09 -5.44 4.09
CA ILE A 137 -9.81 -5.11 5.49
C ILE A 137 -8.79 -6.07 6.08
N ARG A 138 -8.91 -7.38 5.82
CA ARG A 138 -7.95 -8.38 6.28
C ARG A 138 -6.56 -8.12 5.73
N GLY A 139 -6.43 -7.75 4.45
CA GLY A 139 -5.15 -7.43 3.84
C GLY A 139 -4.46 -6.22 4.48
N LEU A 140 -5.22 -5.17 4.85
CA LEU A 140 -4.70 -4.00 5.56
C LEU A 140 -4.39 -4.29 7.04
N SER A 141 -5.02 -5.30 7.64
CA SER A 141 -4.81 -5.71 9.03
C SER A 141 -3.78 -6.84 9.18
N ALA A 142 -3.36 -7.46 8.08
CA ALA A 142 -2.42 -8.55 8.04
C ALA A 142 -0.96 -8.05 8.12
N ASN A 143 -0.01 -8.97 8.00
CA ASN A 143 1.41 -8.64 7.95
C ASN A 143 1.76 -8.01 6.58
N VAL A 144 1.56 -6.70 6.46
CA VAL A 144 2.06 -5.88 5.34
C VAL A 144 3.57 -5.75 5.48
N TYR A 145 4.32 -6.03 4.41
CA TYR A 145 5.78 -6.07 4.49
C TYR A 145 6.50 -5.29 3.38
N LYS A 146 5.83 -5.01 2.27
CA LYS A 146 6.44 -4.38 1.10
C LYS A 146 5.42 -3.57 0.31
N TYR A 147 5.90 -2.55 -0.37
CA TYR A 147 5.16 -1.86 -1.43
C TYR A 147 5.94 -1.84 -2.73
N ALA A 148 5.23 -1.64 -3.84
CA ALA A 148 5.78 -1.37 -5.16
C ALA A 148 4.90 -0.34 -5.86
N GLY A 149 5.41 0.24 -6.94
CA GLY A 149 4.67 1.21 -7.76
C GLY A 149 5.22 2.62 -7.67
N ASP A 150 4.36 3.57 -8.06
CA ASP A 150 4.63 5.00 -8.21
C ASP A 150 3.39 5.82 -7.78
N ASN A 151 3.35 7.10 -8.15
CA ASN A 151 2.23 7.99 -7.84
C ASN A 151 0.94 7.70 -8.63
N SER A 152 0.96 6.77 -9.59
CA SER A 152 -0.18 6.36 -10.42
C SER A 152 -0.70 4.96 -10.07
N ASN A 153 0.16 4.10 -9.52
CA ASN A 153 -0.18 2.75 -9.12
C ASN A 153 0.55 2.38 -7.83
N LEU A 154 -0.17 1.91 -6.83
CA LEU A 154 0.39 1.42 -5.58
C LEU A 154 0.01 -0.04 -5.36
N TYR A 155 1.00 -0.87 -5.10
CA TYR A 155 0.87 -2.29 -4.82
C TYR A 155 1.31 -2.55 -3.38
N ILE A 156 0.40 -3.02 -2.54
CA ILE A 156 0.66 -3.35 -1.13
C ILE A 156 0.74 -4.86 -0.98
N HIS A 157 1.90 -5.39 -0.62
CA HIS A 157 2.14 -6.81 -0.43
C HIS A 157 1.91 -7.19 1.03
N PHE A 158 1.14 -8.26 1.25
CA PHE A 158 0.81 -8.75 2.58
C PHE A 158 0.82 -10.28 2.65
N LYS A 159 0.99 -10.82 3.85
CA LYS A 159 0.88 -12.26 4.11
C LYS A 159 -0.51 -12.61 4.62
N ASP A 160 -1.17 -13.56 3.96
CA ASP A 160 -2.45 -14.13 4.33
C ASP A 160 -2.23 -15.63 4.66
N GLY A 161 -1.88 -15.91 5.91
CA GLY A 161 -1.40 -17.24 6.32
C GLY A 161 -0.08 -17.60 5.64
N GLN A 162 -0.08 -18.67 4.86
CA GLN A 162 1.08 -19.13 4.07
C GLN A 162 1.14 -18.47 2.68
N LEU A 163 0.10 -17.76 2.28
CA LEU A 163 0.03 -17.11 0.97
C LEU A 163 0.53 -15.69 1.03
N THR A 164 1.14 -15.24 -0.06
CA THR A 164 1.46 -13.83 -0.29
C THR A 164 0.48 -13.27 -1.32
N ARG A 165 -0.07 -12.10 -1.02
CA ARG A 165 -1.07 -11.41 -1.84
C ARG A 165 -0.73 -9.94 -2.00
N VAL A 166 -1.32 -9.34 -3.01
CA VAL A 166 -1.12 -7.92 -3.35
C VAL A 166 -2.45 -7.23 -3.48
N ILE A 167 -2.60 -6.09 -2.80
CA ILE A 167 -3.68 -5.12 -3.07
C ILE A 167 -3.17 -4.14 -4.11
N ALA A 168 -3.79 -4.09 -5.28
CA ALA A 168 -3.52 -3.08 -6.29
C ALA A 168 -4.44 -1.87 -6.11
N LEU A 169 -3.85 -0.69 -6.13
CA LEU A 169 -4.52 0.59 -5.89
C LEU A 169 -4.16 1.59 -6.99
N VAL A 170 -5.12 2.43 -7.33
CA VAL A 170 -4.95 3.58 -8.22
C VAL A 170 -5.45 4.85 -7.55
N PRO A 171 -4.99 6.06 -7.96
CA PRO A 171 -5.54 7.29 -7.43
C PRO A 171 -7.05 7.39 -7.72
N LYS A 172 -7.81 7.74 -6.69
CA LYS A 172 -9.25 7.95 -6.82
C LYS A 172 -9.51 9.19 -7.68
N LYS A 173 -10.29 9.03 -8.73
CA LYS A 173 -10.73 10.11 -9.62
C LYS A 173 -12.03 10.76 -9.13
#